data_ac0d01f470a9efe9afaa7559e8aca79a
#
_entry.id   ac0d01f470a9efe9afaa7559e8aca79a
#
_cell.length_a   1.000
_cell.length_b   1.000
_cell.length_c   1.000
_cell.angle_alpha   90.00
_cell.angle_beta   90.00
_cell.angle_gamma   90.00
#
_symmetry.space_group_name_H-M   'P 1'
#
loop_
_entity.id
_entity.type
_entity.pdbx_description
1 polymer ?
#
loop_
_entity_poly.entity_id
_entity_poly.type
_entity_poly.pdbx_seq_one_letter_code
_entity_poly.pdbx_strand_id
1 'polypeptide(L)'
;METTTKGRKHARKVAATIKEPRLKITSVTTPTINLTDHFLIAMPAMADPNFARTLTYIAEHNENGAMGVIVNRPTDMRLATLMERIDIPFEQPAFADLPVYFGGPVQSDRGFVLHRPGGDWHSTLKVSDSVGLTSSRDVLQSLASEGKPAEVLVALGYAGWSAGQLEHEIAQNAWLTVPADLAIVFDLPPEERLAAAMQLLGIDFTRLSDVAGHA
;
A
#
# COMPACT_ATOMS: atom_id res chain seq x y z
N MET A 1 -52.00 57.46 -66.66
CA MET A 1 -53.01 56.59 -65.95
C MET A 1 -52.25 55.96 -64.78
N GLU A 2 -52.70 56.39 -63.61
CA GLU A 2 -52.16 56.06 -62.32
C GLU A 2 -52.37 54.62 -61.93
N THR A 3 -51.44 54.04 -61.18
CA THR A 3 -51.80 53.01 -60.23
C THR A 3 -50.83 53.04 -59.04
N THR A 4 -51.45 53.30 -57.96
CA THR A 4 -50.92 53.42 -56.61
C THR A 4 -50.33 52.11 -56.07
N THR A 5 -49.12 52.10 -55.55
CA THR A 5 -48.57 50.95 -54.86
C THR A 5 -48.43 51.23 -53.35
N LYS A 6 -49.16 50.45 -52.58
CA LYS A 6 -49.29 50.49 -51.14
C LYS A 6 -48.12 49.79 -50.45
N GLY A 7 -47.44 50.49 -49.57
CA GLY A 7 -46.29 49.99 -48.81
C GLY A 7 -46.69 48.92 -47.77
N ARG A 8 -45.87 47.88 -47.67
CA ARG A 8 -45.93 46.85 -46.62
C ARG A 8 -44.74 47.06 -45.66
N LYS A 9 -45.03 47.46 -44.43
CA LYS A 9 -44.09 47.52 -43.32
C LYS A 9 -43.69 46.11 -42.92
N HIS A 10 -42.37 45.82 -42.97
CA HIS A 10 -41.80 44.60 -42.42
C HIS A 10 -41.49 44.84 -40.92
N ALA A 11 -42.20 44.07 -40.08
CA ALA A 11 -41.89 44.01 -38.67
C ALA A 11 -40.64 43.11 -38.47
N ARG A 12 -39.53 43.65 -37.99
CA ARG A 12 -38.37 42.90 -37.56
C ARG A 12 -38.64 42.26 -36.19
N LYS A 13 -38.71 40.93 -36.18
CA LYS A 13 -38.79 40.09 -34.97
C LYS A 13 -37.39 40.02 -34.39
N VAL A 14 -37.15 40.64 -33.24
CA VAL A 14 -35.91 40.53 -32.46
C VAL A 14 -35.97 39.22 -31.69
N ALA A 15 -35.19 38.27 -32.12
CA ALA A 15 -34.99 36.99 -31.35
C ALA A 15 -33.96 37.29 -30.24
N ALA A 16 -34.41 37.31 -29.00
CA ALA A 16 -33.53 37.37 -27.84
C ALA A 16 -32.91 35.98 -27.65
N THR A 17 -31.62 35.88 -27.91
CA THR A 17 -30.79 34.70 -27.59
C THR A 17 -30.60 34.62 -26.09
N ILE A 18 -31.33 33.72 -25.45
CA ILE A 18 -31.15 33.34 -24.04
C ILE A 18 -29.83 32.57 -23.98
N LYS A 19 -28.79 33.16 -23.44
CA LYS A 19 -27.50 32.51 -23.12
C LYS A 19 -27.75 31.65 -21.87
N GLU A 20 -27.81 30.35 -22.01
CA GLU A 20 -27.84 29.41 -20.87
C GLU A 20 -26.51 29.57 -20.08
N PRO A 21 -26.58 29.66 -18.74
CA PRO A 21 -25.38 29.69 -17.92
C PRO A 21 -24.70 28.31 -18.01
N ARG A 22 -23.52 28.24 -18.60
CA ARG A 22 -22.62 27.06 -18.48
C ARG A 22 -22.28 26.88 -17.00
N LEU A 23 -22.93 25.94 -16.35
CA LEU A 23 -22.47 25.40 -15.07
C LEU A 23 -21.04 24.89 -15.26
N LYS A 24 -20.08 25.62 -14.67
CA LYS A 24 -18.75 25.09 -14.46
C LYS A 24 -18.89 23.95 -13.44
N ILE A 25 -18.86 22.71 -13.93
CA ILE A 25 -18.67 21.56 -13.07
C ILE A 25 -17.23 21.67 -12.59
N THR A 26 -17.03 22.28 -11.43
CA THR A 26 -15.80 22.13 -10.67
C THR A 26 -15.70 20.65 -10.35
N SER A 27 -14.71 19.98 -10.91
CA SER A 27 -14.37 18.62 -10.52
C SER A 27 -14.18 18.63 -9.01
N VAL A 28 -15.10 17.99 -8.29
CA VAL A 28 -14.90 17.68 -6.87
C VAL A 28 -13.76 16.67 -6.86
N THR A 29 -12.57 17.15 -6.56
CA THR A 29 -11.44 16.29 -6.26
C THR A 29 -11.82 15.60 -4.95
N THR A 30 -12.27 14.36 -5.04
CA THR A 30 -12.40 13.50 -3.87
C THR A 30 -11.02 13.45 -3.22
N PRO A 31 -10.86 13.74 -1.93
CA PRO A 31 -9.56 13.66 -1.29
C PRO A 31 -9.07 12.22 -1.45
N THR A 32 -8.02 12.02 -2.22
CA THR A 32 -7.34 10.74 -2.35
C THR A 32 -6.72 10.44 -0.99
N ILE A 33 -7.21 9.41 -0.33
CA ILE A 33 -6.62 8.91 0.91
C ILE A 33 -5.25 8.37 0.54
N ASN A 34 -4.18 8.92 1.11
CA ASN A 34 -2.84 8.35 0.98
C ASN A 34 -2.58 7.41 2.16
N LEU A 35 -2.37 6.14 1.85
CA LEU A 35 -2.12 5.07 2.83
C LEU A 35 -0.63 4.68 2.90
N THR A 36 0.28 5.45 2.31
CA THR A 36 1.72 5.27 2.53
C THR A 36 2.01 5.33 4.02
N ASP A 37 2.90 4.45 4.50
CA ASP A 37 3.24 4.32 5.93
C ASP A 37 2.02 3.93 6.81
N HIS A 38 1.15 3.08 6.28
CA HIS A 38 0.01 2.48 6.98
C HIS A 38 0.09 0.97 6.96
N PHE A 39 -0.56 0.35 7.91
CA PHE A 39 -0.87 -1.07 7.86
C PHE A 39 -2.24 -1.30 7.21
N LEU A 40 -2.30 -2.36 6.38
CA LEU A 40 -3.54 -3.02 6.01
C LEU A 40 -3.68 -4.30 6.83
N ILE A 41 -4.78 -4.41 7.53
CA ILE A 41 -5.16 -5.56 8.33
C ILE A 41 -6.23 -6.32 7.55
N ALA A 42 -5.94 -7.56 7.15
CA ALA A 42 -6.91 -8.39 6.44
C ALA A 42 -8.11 -8.71 7.35
N MET A 43 -9.31 -8.45 6.86
CA MET A 43 -10.53 -8.80 7.58
C MET A 43 -10.70 -10.31 7.72
N PRO A 44 -11.36 -10.82 8.78
CA PRO A 44 -11.55 -12.27 8.98
C PRO A 44 -12.21 -12.99 7.80
N ALA A 45 -13.06 -12.29 7.04
CA ALA A 45 -13.73 -12.80 5.85
C ALA A 45 -12.85 -12.81 4.57
N MET A 46 -11.58 -12.40 4.66
CA MET A 46 -10.65 -12.40 3.54
C MET A 46 -10.48 -13.82 3.00
N ALA A 47 -11.01 -14.06 1.79
CA ALA A 47 -11.01 -15.37 1.16
C ALA A 47 -9.71 -15.69 0.40
N ASP A 48 -8.94 -14.67 -0.02
CA ASP A 48 -7.67 -14.87 -0.72
C ASP A 48 -6.63 -15.48 0.23
N PRO A 49 -6.12 -16.69 -0.05
CA PRO A 49 -5.16 -17.37 0.82
C PRO A 49 -3.83 -16.63 0.94
N ASN A 50 -3.48 -15.77 -0.05
CA ASN A 50 -2.28 -14.95 0.02
C ASN A 50 -2.41 -13.86 1.09
N PHE A 51 -3.63 -13.42 1.40
CA PHE A 51 -3.87 -12.28 2.28
C PHE A 51 -4.65 -12.63 3.55
N ALA A 52 -5.25 -13.82 3.64
CA ALA A 52 -5.98 -14.22 4.85
C ALA A 52 -5.09 -14.11 6.10
N ARG A 53 -5.55 -13.38 7.14
CA ARG A 53 -4.84 -13.15 8.41
C ARG A 53 -3.47 -12.44 8.24
N THR A 54 -3.29 -11.61 7.22
CA THR A 54 -2.05 -10.85 7.02
C THR A 54 -2.11 -9.46 7.61
N LEU A 55 -0.93 -8.99 7.99
CA LEU A 55 -0.60 -7.59 8.22
C LEU A 55 0.31 -7.14 7.08
N THR A 56 -0.13 -6.18 6.27
CA THR A 56 0.63 -5.67 5.15
C THR A 56 1.03 -4.22 5.42
N TYR A 57 2.30 -3.90 5.29
CA TYR A 57 2.81 -2.54 5.38
C TYR A 57 2.79 -1.89 4.00
N ILE A 58 2.14 -0.75 3.85
CA ILE A 58 2.07 0.00 2.58
C ILE A 58 3.28 0.93 2.46
N ALA A 59 4.13 0.62 1.50
CA ALA A 59 5.32 1.40 1.20
C ALA A 59 5.06 2.56 0.23
N GLU A 60 4.07 2.42 -0.65
CA GLU A 60 3.65 3.47 -1.58
C GLU A 60 2.15 3.37 -1.87
N HIS A 61 1.48 4.53 -1.89
CA HIS A 61 0.10 4.65 -2.34
C HIS A 61 -0.12 5.99 -3.04
N ASN A 62 -0.53 5.95 -4.31
CA ASN A 62 -0.77 7.11 -5.14
C ASN A 62 -1.84 6.82 -6.21
N GLU A 63 -2.08 7.76 -7.13
CA GLU A 63 -3.06 7.61 -8.21
C GLU A 63 -2.79 6.44 -9.19
N ASN A 64 -1.57 5.89 -9.19
CA ASN A 64 -1.20 4.75 -10.03
C ASN A 64 -1.45 3.39 -9.34
N GLY A 65 -1.76 3.41 -8.04
CA GLY A 65 -2.03 2.23 -7.24
C GLY A 65 -1.28 2.19 -5.92
N ALA A 66 -1.11 0.98 -5.37
CA ALA A 66 -0.40 0.79 -4.11
C ALA A 66 0.59 -0.39 -4.17
N MET A 67 1.63 -0.29 -3.36
CA MET A 67 2.61 -1.35 -3.13
C MET A 67 2.86 -1.50 -1.64
N GLY A 68 2.92 -2.76 -1.19
CA GLY A 68 3.21 -3.08 0.20
C GLY A 68 3.89 -4.43 0.36
N VAL A 69 4.30 -4.74 1.59
CA VAL A 69 4.90 -6.02 1.96
C VAL A 69 4.17 -6.62 3.15
N ILE A 70 3.89 -7.92 3.09
CA ILE A 70 3.33 -8.67 4.22
C ILE A 70 4.44 -8.83 5.26
N VAL A 71 4.15 -8.42 6.50
CA VAL A 71 5.17 -8.35 7.57
C VAL A 71 4.97 -9.37 8.68
N ASN A 72 3.94 -10.21 8.62
CA ASN A 72 3.65 -11.20 9.67
C ASN A 72 3.62 -12.65 9.16
N ARG A 73 4.20 -12.93 7.99
CA ARG A 73 4.21 -14.27 7.41
C ARG A 73 5.66 -14.75 7.16
N PRO A 74 6.37 -15.21 8.20
CA PRO A 74 7.70 -15.77 8.05
C PRO A 74 7.63 -17.10 7.25
N THR A 75 8.69 -17.37 6.47
CA THR A 75 8.91 -18.65 5.82
C THR A 75 9.88 -19.49 6.65
N ASP A 76 10.12 -20.75 6.24
CA ASP A 76 11.13 -21.60 6.87
C ASP A 76 12.57 -21.19 6.52
N MET A 77 12.75 -20.23 5.59
CA MET A 77 14.06 -19.77 5.16
C MET A 77 14.62 -18.76 6.16
N ARG A 78 15.90 -18.96 6.52
CA ARG A 78 16.69 -18.01 7.33
C ARG A 78 17.52 -17.11 6.42
N LEU A 79 17.87 -15.93 6.94
CA LEU A 79 18.63 -14.94 6.19
C LEU A 79 19.98 -15.50 5.75
N ALA A 80 20.69 -16.21 6.61
CA ALA A 80 21.96 -16.86 6.24
C ALA A 80 21.79 -17.81 5.04
N THR A 81 20.73 -18.60 4.99
CA THR A 81 20.41 -19.50 3.86
C THR A 81 20.10 -18.71 2.59
N LEU A 82 19.36 -17.60 2.69
CA LEU A 82 19.12 -16.71 1.54
C LEU A 82 20.44 -16.16 1.00
N MET A 83 21.32 -15.64 1.88
CA MET A 83 22.62 -15.08 1.50
C MET A 83 23.49 -16.10 0.77
N GLU A 84 23.54 -17.34 1.27
CA GLU A 84 24.25 -18.45 0.61
C GLU A 84 23.68 -18.72 -0.80
N ARG A 85 22.36 -18.77 -0.96
CA ARG A 85 21.71 -19.02 -2.26
C ARG A 85 21.96 -17.95 -3.32
N ILE A 86 22.22 -16.73 -2.88
CA ILE A 86 22.50 -15.60 -3.78
C ILE A 86 23.98 -15.25 -3.85
N ASP A 87 24.88 -16.12 -3.34
CA ASP A 87 26.33 -15.95 -3.35
C ASP A 87 26.77 -14.60 -2.73
N ILE A 88 26.24 -14.28 -1.54
CA ILE A 88 26.71 -13.15 -0.72
C ILE A 88 27.39 -13.73 0.53
N PRO A 89 28.72 -13.54 0.70
CA PRO A 89 29.40 -13.89 1.94
C PRO A 89 28.76 -13.17 3.13
N PHE A 90 28.47 -13.92 4.20
CA PHE A 90 27.70 -13.39 5.33
C PHE A 90 28.52 -13.41 6.61
N GLU A 91 28.91 -12.23 7.08
CA GLU A 91 29.84 -12.03 8.20
C GLU A 91 29.15 -11.53 9.49
N GLN A 92 27.82 -11.46 9.51
CA GLN A 92 27.01 -10.89 10.59
C GLN A 92 26.16 -11.94 11.33
N PRO A 93 26.71 -12.66 12.31
CA PRO A 93 26.01 -13.75 13.00
C PRO A 93 24.69 -13.30 13.67
N ALA A 94 24.63 -12.03 14.11
CA ALA A 94 23.45 -11.48 14.78
C ALA A 94 22.19 -11.48 13.89
N PHE A 95 22.34 -11.46 12.56
CA PHE A 95 21.23 -11.47 11.61
C PHE A 95 20.99 -12.86 10.98
N ALA A 96 21.86 -13.84 11.23
CA ALA A 96 21.83 -15.13 10.54
C ALA A 96 20.49 -15.86 10.66
N ASP A 97 19.89 -15.83 11.84
CA ASP A 97 18.66 -16.52 12.16
C ASP A 97 17.39 -15.71 11.89
N LEU A 98 17.51 -14.48 11.38
CA LEU A 98 16.33 -13.71 11.00
C LEU A 98 15.52 -14.46 9.95
N PRO A 99 14.19 -14.54 10.11
CA PRO A 99 13.34 -15.17 9.10
C PRO A 99 13.27 -14.33 7.84
N VAL A 100 13.18 -15.00 6.69
CA VAL A 100 12.77 -14.38 5.43
C VAL A 100 11.25 -14.51 5.33
N TYR A 101 10.57 -13.43 4.96
CA TYR A 101 9.11 -13.36 4.94
C TYR A 101 8.55 -13.61 3.53
N PHE A 102 7.34 -14.11 3.45
CA PHE A 102 6.51 -14.01 2.25
C PHE A 102 5.92 -12.61 2.20
N GLY A 103 6.47 -11.75 1.33
CA GLY A 103 6.08 -10.34 1.21
C GLY A 103 4.83 -10.11 0.38
N GLY A 104 4.45 -11.09 -0.46
CA GLY A 104 3.26 -11.04 -1.29
C GLY A 104 3.39 -11.87 -2.57
N PRO A 105 2.29 -12.00 -3.34
CA PRO A 105 2.23 -12.88 -4.50
C PRO A 105 2.95 -12.35 -5.75
N VAL A 106 3.32 -11.06 -5.80
CA VAL A 106 3.93 -10.44 -6.97
C VAL A 106 5.45 -10.56 -6.90
N GLN A 107 6.10 -11.04 -7.96
CA GLN A 107 7.57 -11.23 -8.05
C GLN A 107 8.12 -12.01 -6.84
N SER A 108 7.56 -13.16 -6.55
CA SER A 108 7.89 -13.97 -5.36
C SER A 108 9.33 -14.51 -5.32
N ASP A 109 10.07 -14.37 -6.40
CA ASP A 109 11.51 -14.67 -6.53
C ASP A 109 12.41 -13.46 -6.26
N ARG A 110 11.84 -12.25 -6.13
CA ARG A 110 12.57 -11.01 -5.88
C ARG A 110 12.59 -10.65 -4.40
N GLY A 111 13.77 -10.28 -3.90
CA GLY A 111 13.93 -9.80 -2.53
C GLY A 111 13.54 -8.33 -2.37
N PHE A 112 12.88 -8.02 -1.25
CA PHE A 112 12.56 -6.69 -0.78
C PHE A 112 12.99 -6.57 0.67
N VAL A 113 13.69 -5.50 1.01
CA VAL A 113 14.18 -5.23 2.36
C VAL A 113 13.51 -3.97 2.89
N LEU A 114 12.61 -4.15 3.85
CA LEU A 114 12.09 -3.05 4.65
C LEU A 114 13.10 -2.75 5.75
N HIS A 115 13.50 -1.51 5.92
CA HIS A 115 14.59 -1.17 6.82
C HIS A 115 14.44 0.20 7.48
N ARG A 116 15.07 0.31 8.66
CA ARG A 116 15.25 1.52 9.45
C ARG A 116 16.67 1.55 10.05
N PRO A 117 17.41 2.69 10.01
CA PRO A 117 17.04 3.91 9.32
C PRO A 117 16.96 3.75 7.82
N GLY A 118 16.38 4.75 7.13
CA GLY A 118 16.47 4.85 5.69
C GLY A 118 17.91 4.92 5.20
N GLY A 119 18.17 4.62 3.93
CA GLY A 119 19.50 4.65 3.34
C GLY A 119 19.45 4.88 1.84
N ASP A 120 20.60 5.11 1.22
CA ASP A 120 20.73 5.47 -0.18
C ASP A 120 21.23 4.29 -1.04
N TRP A 121 20.67 3.07 -0.85
CA TRP A 121 20.93 1.93 -1.75
C TRP A 121 20.21 2.11 -3.07
N HIS A 122 20.73 1.47 -4.11
CA HIS A 122 20.03 1.47 -5.40
C HIS A 122 18.61 0.91 -5.25
N SER A 123 17.69 1.38 -6.09
CA SER A 123 16.28 0.92 -6.05
C SER A 123 15.63 0.99 -4.66
N THR A 124 15.97 2.04 -3.89
CA THR A 124 15.30 2.34 -2.62
C THR A 124 14.09 3.25 -2.85
N LEU A 125 12.93 2.76 -2.44
CA LEU A 125 11.73 3.56 -2.28
C LEU A 125 11.78 4.19 -0.88
N LYS A 126 11.87 5.51 -0.80
CA LYS A 126 11.79 6.25 0.46
C LYS A 126 10.34 6.33 0.89
N VAL A 127 9.97 5.59 1.92
CA VAL A 127 8.60 5.57 2.44
C VAL A 127 8.36 6.78 3.34
N SER A 128 9.29 7.04 4.27
CA SER A 128 9.31 8.20 5.13
C SER A 128 10.77 8.65 5.36
N ASP A 129 10.98 9.66 6.23
CA ASP A 129 12.35 10.11 6.53
C ASP A 129 13.20 9.06 7.24
N SER A 130 12.57 8.09 7.91
CA SER A 130 13.25 7.05 8.67
C SER A 130 13.15 5.65 8.07
N VAL A 131 12.34 5.45 7.02
CA VAL A 131 12.02 4.11 6.50
C VAL A 131 12.23 4.05 5.00
N GLY A 132 12.87 2.98 4.55
CA GLY A 132 13.02 2.63 3.14
C GLY A 132 12.60 1.20 2.85
N LEU A 133 12.17 0.99 1.61
CA LEU A 133 11.97 -0.32 1.02
C LEU A 133 12.92 -0.46 -0.18
N THR A 134 13.90 -1.35 -0.08
CA THR A 134 14.95 -1.52 -1.09
C THR A 134 14.82 -2.88 -1.77
N SER A 135 14.96 -2.92 -3.07
CA SER A 135 14.88 -4.16 -3.85
C SER A 135 16.16 -4.51 -4.61
N SER A 136 17.25 -3.82 -4.34
CA SER A 136 18.56 -4.06 -4.95
C SER A 136 19.48 -4.88 -4.04
N ARG A 137 20.45 -5.55 -4.65
CA ARG A 137 21.38 -6.47 -3.96
C ARG A 137 22.34 -5.78 -2.98
N ASP A 138 22.64 -4.52 -3.20
CA ASP A 138 23.60 -3.74 -2.40
C ASP A 138 23.19 -3.57 -0.94
N VAL A 139 21.87 -3.46 -0.64
CA VAL A 139 21.39 -3.44 0.74
C VAL A 139 21.70 -4.75 1.48
N LEU A 140 21.56 -5.89 0.80
CA LEU A 140 21.89 -7.20 1.37
C LEU A 140 23.42 -7.36 1.54
N GLN A 141 24.22 -6.82 0.62
CA GLN A 141 25.68 -6.79 0.74
C GLN A 141 26.13 -5.92 1.92
N SER A 142 25.54 -4.73 2.09
CA SER A 142 25.79 -3.85 3.24
C SER A 142 25.39 -4.52 4.56
N LEU A 143 24.22 -5.20 4.59
CA LEU A 143 23.80 -5.97 5.76
C LEU A 143 24.77 -7.10 6.08
N ALA A 144 25.24 -7.82 5.06
CA ALA A 144 26.12 -8.96 5.22
C ALA A 144 27.54 -8.59 5.71
N SER A 145 28.09 -7.46 5.27
CA SER A 145 29.45 -7.01 5.59
C SER A 145 29.50 -6.05 6.78
N GLU A 146 28.60 -5.07 6.80
CA GLU A 146 28.64 -3.96 7.77
C GLU A 146 27.58 -4.05 8.87
N GLY A 147 26.60 -4.96 8.74
CA GLY A 147 25.44 -5.02 9.62
C GLY A 147 24.51 -3.81 9.47
N LYS A 148 24.45 -3.23 8.28
CA LYS A 148 23.56 -2.07 7.99
C LYS A 148 22.59 -2.39 6.87
N PRO A 149 21.35 -1.91 7.01
CA PRO A 149 20.77 -1.12 8.11
C PRO A 149 20.59 -1.95 9.40
N ALA A 150 20.46 -1.27 10.55
CA ALA A 150 20.39 -1.93 11.86
C ALA A 150 19.11 -2.72 12.11
N GLU A 151 18.00 -2.27 11.53
CA GLU A 151 16.69 -2.91 11.65
C GLU A 151 16.21 -3.28 10.24
N VAL A 152 15.92 -4.56 10.05
CA VAL A 152 15.55 -5.11 8.73
C VAL A 152 14.45 -6.15 8.84
N LEU A 153 13.60 -6.15 7.82
CA LEU A 153 12.72 -7.26 7.49
C LEU A 153 12.96 -7.61 6.02
N VAL A 154 13.44 -8.82 5.77
CA VAL A 154 13.70 -9.30 4.42
C VAL A 154 12.51 -10.13 3.94
N ALA A 155 11.94 -9.79 2.81
CA ALA A 155 10.78 -10.45 2.23
C ALA A 155 11.04 -10.88 0.79
N LEU A 156 10.39 -11.95 0.37
CA LEU A 156 10.30 -12.38 -1.03
C LEU A 156 8.93 -12.03 -1.59
N GLY A 157 8.93 -11.31 -2.72
CA GLY A 157 7.72 -10.78 -3.33
C GLY A 157 7.13 -9.57 -2.60
N TYR A 158 6.06 -9.04 -3.18
CA TYR A 158 5.33 -7.90 -2.64
C TYR A 158 3.82 -8.03 -2.93
N ALA A 159 3.00 -7.22 -2.26
CA ALA A 159 1.59 -7.03 -2.55
C ALA A 159 1.43 -5.77 -3.41
N GLY A 160 0.68 -5.87 -4.49
CA GLY A 160 0.46 -4.77 -5.42
C GLY A 160 -1.01 -4.60 -5.76
N TRP A 161 -1.46 -3.36 -5.82
CA TRP A 161 -2.80 -2.96 -6.23
C TRP A 161 -2.70 -1.98 -7.39
N SER A 162 -3.52 -2.18 -8.42
CA SER A 162 -3.68 -1.21 -9.50
C SER A 162 -4.43 0.03 -9.02
N ALA A 163 -4.42 1.09 -9.85
CA ALA A 163 -5.12 2.35 -9.54
C ALA A 163 -6.58 2.11 -9.14
N GLY A 164 -6.99 2.61 -7.96
CA GLY A 164 -8.34 2.48 -7.41
C GLY A 164 -8.71 1.10 -6.87
N GLN A 165 -7.86 0.08 -7.02
CA GLN A 165 -8.17 -1.28 -6.56
C GLN A 165 -8.19 -1.35 -5.04
N LEU A 166 -7.20 -0.78 -4.36
CA LEU A 166 -7.12 -0.80 -2.90
C LEU A 166 -8.30 -0.07 -2.28
N GLU A 167 -8.66 1.10 -2.80
CA GLU A 167 -9.81 1.87 -2.33
C GLU A 167 -11.12 1.09 -2.50
N HIS A 168 -11.26 0.38 -3.61
CA HIS A 168 -12.41 -0.48 -3.85
C HIS A 168 -12.49 -1.64 -2.85
N GLU A 169 -11.38 -2.31 -2.56
CA GLU A 169 -11.30 -3.39 -1.59
C GLU A 169 -11.58 -2.90 -0.16
N ILE A 170 -11.09 -1.72 0.21
CA ILE A 170 -11.41 -1.08 1.49
C ILE A 170 -12.91 -0.77 1.60
N ALA A 171 -13.52 -0.22 0.54
CA ALA A 171 -14.95 0.04 0.49
C ALA A 171 -15.80 -1.23 0.60
N GLN A 172 -15.26 -2.38 0.23
CA GLN A 172 -15.87 -3.71 0.41
C GLN A 172 -15.57 -4.34 1.77
N ASN A 173 -14.94 -3.63 2.68
CA ASN A 173 -14.51 -4.11 4.00
C ASN A 173 -13.54 -5.32 3.93
N ALA A 174 -12.70 -5.39 2.89
CA ALA A 174 -11.67 -6.41 2.82
C ALA A 174 -10.48 -6.10 3.74
N TRP A 175 -10.24 -4.82 4.01
CA TRP A 175 -9.13 -4.30 4.79
C TRP A 175 -9.57 -3.28 5.84
N LEU A 176 -8.93 -3.33 7.03
CA LEU A 176 -8.84 -2.20 7.96
C LEU A 176 -7.50 -1.49 7.74
N THR A 177 -7.49 -0.19 7.96
CA THR A 177 -6.28 0.64 7.79
C THR A 177 -5.96 1.37 9.08
N VAL A 178 -4.68 1.44 9.43
CA VAL A 178 -4.18 2.18 10.60
C VAL A 178 -2.79 2.73 10.28
N PRO A 179 -2.43 3.95 10.73
CA PRO A 179 -1.05 4.43 10.65
C PRO A 179 -0.08 3.41 11.24
N ALA A 180 1.05 3.17 10.56
CA ALA A 180 1.97 2.14 11.00
C ALA A 180 2.75 2.57 12.23
N ASP A 181 2.81 1.68 13.23
CA ASP A 181 3.83 1.71 14.27
C ASP A 181 4.90 0.68 13.95
N LEU A 182 6.07 1.16 13.58
CA LEU A 182 7.17 0.29 13.12
C LEU A 182 7.79 -0.56 14.23
N ALA A 183 7.57 -0.23 15.50
CA ALA A 183 7.92 -1.11 16.60
C ALA A 183 7.22 -2.47 16.46
N ILE A 184 6.00 -2.49 15.91
CA ILE A 184 5.28 -3.74 15.63
C ILE A 184 6.05 -4.62 14.62
N VAL A 185 6.71 -4.00 13.63
CA VAL A 185 7.46 -4.75 12.59
C VAL A 185 8.82 -5.22 13.06
N PHE A 186 9.55 -4.35 13.79
CA PHE A 186 10.95 -4.60 14.10
C PHE A 186 11.17 -5.21 15.48
N ASP A 187 10.29 -4.93 16.47
CA ASP A 187 10.49 -5.34 17.85
C ASP A 187 9.61 -6.53 18.26
N LEU A 188 8.48 -6.78 17.56
CA LEU A 188 7.58 -7.87 17.92
C LEU A 188 7.81 -9.14 17.07
N PRO A 189 7.61 -10.34 17.67
CA PRO A 189 7.59 -11.58 16.92
C PRO A 189 6.45 -11.61 15.89
N PRO A 190 6.63 -12.29 14.75
CA PRO A 190 5.68 -12.25 13.63
C PRO A 190 4.23 -12.58 13.99
N GLU A 191 4.04 -13.53 14.90
CA GLU A 191 2.74 -14.01 15.38
C GLU A 191 1.96 -12.99 16.20
N GLU A 192 2.63 -12.03 16.83
CA GLU A 192 2.01 -11.00 17.66
C GLU A 192 1.66 -9.74 16.86
N ARG A 193 2.28 -9.51 15.71
CA ARG A 193 2.19 -8.27 14.92
C ARG A 193 0.76 -7.93 14.51
N LEU A 194 0.00 -8.93 14.06
CA LEU A 194 -1.39 -8.72 13.64
C LEU A 194 -2.27 -8.24 14.80
N ALA A 195 -2.16 -8.92 15.95
CA ALA A 195 -2.91 -8.56 17.14
C ALA A 195 -2.53 -7.15 17.65
N ALA A 196 -1.23 -6.84 17.67
CA ALA A 196 -0.75 -5.52 18.06
C ALA A 196 -1.26 -4.41 17.13
N ALA A 197 -1.24 -4.61 15.81
CA ALA A 197 -1.78 -3.66 14.85
C ALA A 197 -3.29 -3.43 15.03
N MET A 198 -4.05 -4.45 15.41
CA MET A 198 -5.47 -4.32 15.71
C MET A 198 -5.73 -3.53 17.00
N GLN A 199 -4.85 -3.66 18.00
CA GLN A 199 -4.94 -2.87 19.22
C GLN A 199 -4.80 -1.37 18.95
N LEU A 200 -4.05 -0.96 17.92
CA LEU A 200 -3.98 0.45 17.50
C LEU A 200 -5.35 1.00 17.07
N LEU A 201 -6.27 0.14 16.60
CA LEU A 201 -7.65 0.50 16.27
C LEU A 201 -8.60 0.42 17.46
N GLY A 202 -8.12 0.01 18.65
CA GLY A 202 -8.97 -0.26 19.81
C GLY A 202 -9.86 -1.51 19.63
N ILE A 203 -9.51 -2.41 18.71
CA ILE A 203 -10.29 -3.61 18.38
C ILE A 203 -9.63 -4.83 19.03
N ASP A 204 -10.42 -5.55 19.83
CA ASP A 204 -10.03 -6.85 20.39
C ASP A 204 -10.52 -7.99 19.48
N PHE A 205 -9.58 -8.71 18.87
CA PHE A 205 -9.86 -9.81 17.94
C PHE A 205 -10.64 -10.95 18.57
N THR A 206 -10.46 -11.18 19.88
CA THR A 206 -11.16 -12.26 20.60
C THR A 206 -12.66 -12.05 20.61
N ARG A 207 -13.11 -10.78 20.56
CA ARG A 207 -14.53 -10.40 20.51
C ARG A 207 -15.14 -10.44 19.11
N LEU A 208 -14.32 -10.37 18.05
CA LEU A 208 -14.83 -10.41 16.66
C LEU A 208 -15.15 -11.84 16.21
N SER A 209 -14.45 -12.85 16.74
CA SER A 209 -14.70 -14.25 16.38
C SER A 209 -15.97 -14.83 17.02
N ASP A 210 -16.41 -14.29 18.17
CA ASP A 210 -17.59 -14.79 18.89
C ASP A 210 -18.92 -14.31 18.30
N VAL A 211 -18.91 -13.21 17.53
CA VAL A 211 -20.14 -12.63 16.92
C VAL A 211 -20.53 -13.31 15.60
N ALA A 212 -19.60 -13.98 14.92
CA ALA A 212 -19.86 -14.68 13.66
C ALA A 212 -20.50 -16.07 13.81
N GLY A 213 -20.74 -16.53 15.03
CA GLY A 213 -21.21 -17.88 15.36
C GLY A 213 -22.71 -18.07 15.63
N HIS A 214 -23.51 -17.02 15.63
CA HIS A 214 -24.94 -17.10 15.93
C HIS A 214 -25.77 -16.26 14.97
N ALA A 215 -26.06 -16.80 13.80
CA ALA A 215 -27.19 -16.41 12.94
C ALA A 215 -27.67 -17.64 12.17
#